data_894d3d8e6b1cb66cff839eb9e130c4a1
#
_entry.id   894d3d8e6b1cb66cff839eb9e130c4a1
#
_cell.length_a   1.000
_cell.length_b   1.000
_cell.length_c   1.000
_cell.angle_alpha   90.00
_cell.angle_beta   90.00
_cell.angle_gamma   90.00
#
_symmetry.space_group_name_H-M   'P 1'
#
loop_
_entity.id
_entity.type
_entity.pdbx_description
1 polymer ?
#
loop_
_entity_poly.entity_id
_entity_poly.type
_entity_poly.pdbx_seq_one_letter_code
_entity_poly.pdbx_strand_id
1 'polypeptide(L)'
;MYLSACVTFVLVGAALGKNNLNPGIQSKIMQKGLEYGRQLAVKVAEEKIQELHLPEISGKEHWLGWLKYHIDGMKINSFGLPVSDIGLIPNTGVKFSIGKAHISISGNWHVKFGLIHDGGTFDLNINDLSAIFSVGVSLSSSRPMITDQGCDARLENFGLNLHGGGSWFYKMFLGKVKDLIRRIVPQKGELYDVQHHTEAPFTAQLFNLSNTTDQMLMVGLSEYTVNTGGFAYFVAGALQINITDDMIPKDLPFHLNTSSFKILLPKVAKKYPNLLMKIVMGASKQPVVKFVPGKFTSNIFTAAHVFAILPNNSLADLFLLGATASVFGKMYISQGRVQGSVSLNSVDVVLEETKVGTVPTKTFETILKLGLQKFVIPKINAKLKKGFPIPKTEKISLINPLLAIEQGLILITSDIQYGN
;
A
#
# COMPACT_ATOMS: atom_id res chain seq x y z
N MET A 1 6.20 -2.77 -2.65
CA MET A 1 6.71 -1.42 -2.41
C MET A 1 8.04 -1.15 -3.13
N TYR A 2 8.25 -1.66 -4.33
CA TYR A 2 9.52 -1.47 -5.07
C TYR A 2 9.35 -1.29 -6.59
N LEU A 3 8.20 -0.84 -7.07
CA LEU A 3 8.01 -0.55 -8.51
C LEU A 3 8.12 0.94 -8.85
N SER A 4 8.57 1.77 -7.93
CA SER A 4 8.80 3.20 -8.18
C SER A 4 10.11 3.47 -8.96
N ALA A 5 10.93 2.45 -9.22
CA ALA A 5 12.22 2.63 -9.89
C ALA A 5 12.13 2.70 -11.43
N CYS A 6 11.04 2.25 -12.04
CA CYS A 6 10.90 2.28 -13.51
C CYS A 6 10.42 3.62 -14.08
N VAL A 7 9.92 4.54 -13.27
CA VAL A 7 9.35 5.82 -13.75
C VAL A 7 10.35 6.95 -13.82
N THR A 8 11.59 6.76 -13.35
CA THR A 8 12.56 7.87 -13.24
C THR A 8 13.39 8.11 -14.50
N PHE A 9 13.15 7.43 -15.59
CA PHE A 9 13.94 7.57 -16.80
C PHE A 9 13.13 7.97 -18.02
N VAL A 10 12.74 9.18 -18.17
CA VAL A 10 12.76 9.98 -19.41
C VAL A 10 12.45 11.43 -19.07
N LEU A 11 13.42 12.17 -18.59
CA LEU A 11 13.41 13.62 -18.68
C LEU A 11 13.93 14.02 -20.06
N VAL A 12 13.04 13.99 -21.03
CA VAL A 12 13.34 14.57 -22.31
C VAL A 12 12.17 15.45 -22.71
N GLY A 13 12.34 16.75 -22.57
CA GLY A 13 11.33 17.72 -22.92
C GLY A 13 11.00 17.70 -24.41
N ALA A 14 9.79 17.27 -24.76
CA ALA A 14 9.20 17.52 -26.08
C ALA A 14 8.25 18.71 -25.91
N ALA A 15 8.64 19.87 -26.42
CA ALA A 15 7.75 21.02 -26.49
C ALA A 15 6.84 20.91 -27.70
N LEU A 16 5.55 20.64 -27.47
CA LEU A 16 4.52 20.79 -28.48
C LEU A 16 3.76 22.10 -28.19
N GLY A 17 4.22 23.19 -28.75
CA GLY A 17 3.55 24.48 -28.66
C GLY A 17 2.48 24.64 -29.73
N LYS A 18 1.27 24.93 -29.32
CA LYS A 18 0.21 25.46 -30.17
C LYS A 18 -0.03 26.89 -29.73
N ASN A 19 0.78 27.81 -30.24
CA ASN A 19 0.51 29.24 -30.34
C ASN A 19 1.58 29.89 -31.21
N ASN A 20 1.17 30.76 -32.14
CA ASN A 20 1.99 31.48 -33.11
C ASN A 20 2.93 32.53 -32.47
N LEU A 21 3.88 32.06 -31.67
CA LEU A 21 5.02 32.82 -31.24
C LEU A 21 6.26 32.16 -31.82
N ASN A 22 7.00 32.88 -32.67
CA ASN A 22 8.34 32.43 -33.12
C ASN A 22 9.26 32.41 -31.91
N PRO A 23 9.56 31.26 -31.32
CA PRO A 23 10.50 31.18 -30.20
C PRO A 23 11.89 31.43 -30.75
N GLY A 24 12.68 32.30 -30.11
CA GLY A 24 14.07 32.55 -30.45
C GLY A 24 15.00 31.34 -30.32
N ILE A 25 14.56 30.31 -29.60
CA ILE A 25 15.26 29.02 -29.44
C ILE A 25 14.21 27.91 -29.52
N GLN A 26 14.42 26.96 -30.44
CA GLN A 26 13.64 25.73 -30.54
C GLN A 26 14.53 24.54 -30.20
N SER A 27 14.11 23.68 -29.26
CA SER A 27 14.77 22.40 -29.00
C SER A 27 13.92 21.25 -29.52
N LYS A 28 14.52 20.32 -30.22
CA LYS A 28 13.88 19.12 -30.75
C LYS A 28 14.70 17.90 -30.33
N ILE A 29 14.02 16.92 -29.75
CA ILE A 29 14.65 15.63 -29.51
C ILE A 29 14.53 14.80 -30.77
N MET A 30 15.68 14.39 -31.29
CA MET A 30 15.77 13.55 -32.46
C MET A 30 15.58 12.08 -32.08
N GLN A 31 15.16 11.24 -33.05
CA GLN A 31 14.99 9.80 -32.85
C GLN A 31 16.23 9.13 -32.24
N LYS A 32 17.43 9.58 -32.64
CA LYS A 32 18.70 9.11 -32.06
C LYS A 32 18.82 9.37 -30.56
N GLY A 33 18.30 10.50 -30.07
CA GLY A 33 18.27 10.82 -28.65
C GLY A 33 17.27 9.96 -27.88
N LEU A 34 16.11 9.69 -28.49
CA LEU A 34 15.12 8.76 -27.93
C LEU A 34 15.69 7.34 -27.83
N GLU A 35 16.35 6.89 -28.92
CA GLU A 35 16.97 5.56 -28.98
C GLU A 35 18.09 5.40 -27.94
N TYR A 36 18.93 6.42 -27.74
CA TYR A 36 19.91 6.44 -26.67
C TYR A 36 19.27 6.35 -25.29
N GLY A 37 18.21 7.12 -25.06
CA GLY A 37 17.41 7.04 -23.82
C GLY A 37 16.82 5.66 -23.59
N ARG A 38 16.31 5.01 -24.65
CA ARG A 38 15.81 3.63 -24.59
C ARG A 38 16.89 2.64 -24.16
N GLN A 39 18.05 2.68 -24.81
CA GLN A 39 19.17 1.78 -24.51
C GLN A 39 19.64 1.94 -23.06
N LEU A 40 19.73 3.19 -22.59
CA LEU A 40 20.10 3.47 -21.21
C LEU A 40 19.04 2.94 -20.22
N ALA A 41 17.77 3.15 -20.51
CA ALA A 41 16.66 2.67 -19.67
C ALA A 41 16.65 1.14 -19.58
N VAL A 42 16.85 0.43 -20.70
CA VAL A 42 16.95 -1.04 -20.72
C VAL A 42 18.11 -1.51 -19.85
N LYS A 43 19.30 -0.96 -20.07
CA LYS A 43 20.50 -1.32 -19.31
C LYS A 43 20.30 -1.15 -17.81
N VAL A 44 19.77 0.00 -17.37
CA VAL A 44 19.51 0.27 -15.96
C VAL A 44 18.43 -0.66 -15.41
N ALA A 45 17.38 -0.96 -16.18
CA ALA A 45 16.34 -1.90 -15.77
C ALA A 45 16.90 -3.31 -15.57
N GLU A 46 17.72 -3.81 -16.50
CA GLU A 46 18.35 -5.13 -16.37
C GLU A 46 19.28 -5.23 -15.18
N GLU A 47 20.08 -4.20 -14.91
CA GLU A 47 20.95 -4.14 -13.74
C GLU A 47 20.16 -4.11 -12.43
N LYS A 48 19.11 -3.27 -12.36
CA LYS A 48 18.37 -3.04 -11.10
C LYS A 48 17.34 -4.13 -10.78
N ILE A 49 16.78 -4.80 -11.75
CA ILE A 49 15.82 -5.90 -11.50
C ILE A 49 16.52 -7.09 -10.84
N GLN A 50 17.77 -7.38 -11.18
CA GLN A 50 18.52 -8.47 -10.56
C GLN A 50 18.83 -8.22 -9.07
N GLU A 51 18.86 -6.97 -8.64
CA GLU A 51 19.05 -6.59 -7.23
C GLU A 51 17.76 -6.62 -6.40
N LEU A 52 16.59 -6.86 -7.03
CA LEU A 52 15.31 -6.86 -6.33
C LEU A 52 15.18 -8.06 -5.39
N HIS A 53 14.89 -7.77 -4.14
CA HIS A 53 14.49 -8.77 -3.16
C HIS A 53 13.00 -9.03 -3.30
N LEU A 54 12.65 -10.24 -3.73
CA LEU A 54 11.26 -10.65 -3.84
C LEU A 54 10.70 -10.99 -2.46
N PRO A 55 9.50 -10.54 -2.11
CA PRO A 55 8.91 -10.80 -0.81
C PRO A 55 8.51 -12.28 -0.66
N GLU A 56 8.59 -12.79 0.56
CA GLU A 56 8.04 -14.10 0.90
C GLU A 56 6.52 -14.13 0.70
N ILE A 57 6.00 -15.25 0.25
CA ILE A 57 4.58 -15.46 -0.01
C ILE A 57 4.09 -16.61 0.85
N SER A 58 3.05 -16.36 1.64
CA SER A 58 2.42 -17.41 2.44
C SER A 58 0.91 -17.31 2.35
N GLY A 59 0.24 -18.43 2.49
CA GLY A 59 -1.22 -18.45 2.46
C GLY A 59 -1.80 -19.76 2.95
N LYS A 60 -3.13 -19.78 3.00
CA LYS A 60 -3.93 -20.95 3.35
C LYS A 60 -5.01 -21.12 2.31
N GLU A 61 -5.17 -22.34 1.81
CA GLU A 61 -6.24 -22.71 0.88
C GLU A 61 -7.07 -23.85 1.45
N HIS A 62 -8.36 -23.83 1.17
CA HIS A 62 -9.26 -24.91 1.57
C HIS A 62 -9.49 -25.85 0.38
N TRP A 63 -8.83 -27.03 0.44
CA TRP A 63 -8.99 -28.09 -0.56
C TRP A 63 -9.03 -29.44 0.14
N LEU A 64 -10.18 -30.05 0.36
CA LEU A 64 -10.33 -31.28 1.17
C LEU A 64 -9.72 -31.19 2.58
N GLY A 65 -9.45 -29.95 3.09
CA GLY A 65 -8.75 -29.61 4.31
C GLY A 65 -7.95 -28.31 4.16
N TRP A 66 -7.36 -27.81 5.23
CA TRP A 66 -6.54 -26.61 5.19
C TRP A 66 -5.12 -26.91 4.70
N LEU A 67 -4.80 -26.45 3.51
CA LEU A 67 -3.44 -26.44 2.96
C LEU A 67 -2.78 -25.11 3.31
N LYS A 68 -1.67 -25.13 4.01
CA LYS A 68 -0.80 -23.97 4.23
C LYS A 68 0.38 -24.07 3.27
N TYR A 69 0.71 -22.95 2.63
CA TYR A 69 1.91 -22.87 1.77
C TYR A 69 2.76 -21.66 2.15
N HIS A 70 4.06 -21.78 1.92
CA HIS A 70 5.06 -20.74 2.12
C HIS A 70 6.09 -20.84 1.01
N ILE A 71 6.41 -19.70 0.40
CA ILE A 71 7.39 -19.55 -0.66
C ILE A 71 8.36 -18.48 -0.21
N ASP A 72 9.62 -18.83 -0.13
CA ASP A 72 10.67 -17.95 0.36
C ASP A 72 11.96 -18.06 -0.46
N GLY A 73 12.98 -17.27 -0.08
CA GLY A 73 14.30 -17.32 -0.68
C GLY A 73 14.31 -17.03 -2.18
N MET A 74 13.30 -16.33 -2.68
CA MET A 74 13.17 -16.05 -4.10
C MET A 74 14.28 -15.13 -4.60
N LYS A 75 14.92 -15.56 -5.71
CA LYS A 75 15.99 -14.82 -6.40
C LYS A 75 15.69 -14.72 -7.88
N ILE A 76 15.96 -13.56 -8.46
CA ILE A 76 15.94 -13.37 -9.91
C ILE A 76 17.31 -13.83 -10.43
N ASN A 77 17.33 -14.93 -11.16
CA ASN A 77 18.56 -15.53 -11.71
C ASN A 77 18.97 -14.85 -13.01
N SER A 78 17.99 -14.49 -13.84
CA SER A 78 18.22 -13.76 -15.07
C SER A 78 17.00 -12.90 -15.43
N PHE A 79 17.26 -11.80 -16.05
CA PHE A 79 16.27 -10.90 -16.62
C PHE A 79 16.84 -10.28 -17.88
N GLY A 80 16.03 -10.16 -18.93
CA GLY A 80 16.47 -9.50 -20.16
C GLY A 80 15.30 -8.92 -20.94
N LEU A 81 15.60 -7.83 -21.63
CA LEU A 81 14.69 -7.06 -22.47
C LEU A 81 15.17 -7.03 -23.93
N PRO A 82 15.18 -8.17 -24.65
CA PRO A 82 15.80 -8.26 -25.97
C PRO A 82 15.11 -7.41 -27.03
N VAL A 83 13.82 -7.14 -26.86
CA VAL A 83 13.05 -6.28 -27.76
C VAL A 83 12.47 -5.14 -26.95
N SER A 84 12.84 -3.95 -27.30
CA SER A 84 12.25 -2.73 -26.74
C SER A 84 12.17 -1.66 -27.81
N ASP A 85 11.17 -0.82 -27.73
CA ASP A 85 10.95 0.28 -28.66
C ASP A 85 10.47 1.51 -27.91
N ILE A 86 10.86 2.67 -28.40
CA ILE A 86 10.41 3.96 -27.91
C ILE A 86 9.86 4.80 -29.05
N GLY A 87 8.63 5.24 -28.89
CA GLY A 87 7.95 6.04 -29.89
C GLY A 87 7.26 7.26 -29.29
N LEU A 88 6.98 8.23 -30.13
CA LEU A 88 6.17 9.38 -29.76
C LEU A 88 4.68 9.08 -30.04
N ILE A 89 3.83 9.42 -29.11
CA ILE A 89 2.38 9.41 -29.32
C ILE A 89 1.98 10.85 -29.67
N PRO A 90 1.48 11.10 -30.88
CA PRO A 90 1.12 12.46 -31.30
C PRO A 90 0.20 13.17 -30.31
N ASN A 91 0.54 14.40 -29.94
CA ASN A 91 -0.20 15.24 -29.00
C ASN A 91 -0.39 14.66 -27.57
N THR A 92 0.28 13.53 -27.24
CA THR A 92 0.11 12.88 -25.95
C THR A 92 1.43 12.75 -25.20
N GLY A 93 2.44 12.08 -25.82
CA GLY A 93 3.70 11.87 -25.11
C GLY A 93 4.58 10.78 -25.72
N VAL A 94 5.07 9.90 -24.86
CA VAL A 94 6.03 8.86 -25.19
C VAL A 94 5.46 7.49 -24.86
N LYS A 95 5.62 6.55 -25.76
CA LYS A 95 5.30 5.13 -25.60
C LYS A 95 6.59 4.34 -25.52
N PHE A 96 6.75 3.56 -24.48
CA PHE A 96 7.83 2.59 -24.35
C PHE A 96 7.23 1.19 -24.41
N SER A 97 7.70 0.38 -25.34
CA SER A 97 7.22 -0.98 -25.55
C SER A 97 8.33 -1.98 -25.25
N ILE A 98 7.98 -3.04 -24.57
CA ILE A 98 8.86 -4.17 -24.28
C ILE A 98 8.24 -5.39 -24.92
N GLY A 99 9.04 -6.20 -25.58
CA GLY A 99 8.61 -7.47 -26.15
C GLY A 99 9.65 -8.56 -25.93
N LYS A 100 9.17 -9.80 -25.88
CA LYS A 100 10.00 -10.99 -25.66
C LYS A 100 10.90 -10.92 -24.43
N ALA A 101 10.48 -10.16 -23.42
CA ALA A 101 11.22 -10.12 -22.16
C ALA A 101 11.18 -11.49 -21.50
N HIS A 102 12.28 -11.83 -20.83
CA HIS A 102 12.38 -13.08 -20.09
C HIS A 102 12.84 -12.81 -18.67
N ILE A 103 12.33 -13.60 -17.74
CA ILE A 103 12.75 -13.59 -16.35
C ILE A 103 12.83 -15.02 -15.84
N SER A 104 13.91 -15.35 -15.15
CA SER A 104 14.08 -16.62 -14.44
C SER A 104 14.19 -16.34 -12.96
N ILE A 105 13.38 -17.03 -12.18
CA ILE A 105 13.31 -16.90 -10.73
C ILE A 105 13.44 -18.28 -10.13
N SER A 106 14.29 -18.43 -9.11
CA SER A 106 14.35 -19.62 -8.27
C SER A 106 13.98 -19.28 -6.82
N GLY A 107 13.57 -20.28 -6.06
CA GLY A 107 13.21 -20.10 -4.66
C GLY A 107 12.87 -21.44 -3.99
N ASN A 108 12.42 -21.35 -2.75
CA ASN A 108 11.97 -22.52 -1.97
C ASN A 108 10.45 -22.48 -1.85
N TRP A 109 9.87 -23.67 -1.75
CA TRP A 109 8.46 -23.83 -1.46
C TRP A 109 8.27 -24.84 -0.32
N HIS A 110 7.32 -24.57 0.53
CA HIS A 110 6.93 -25.41 1.66
C HIS A 110 5.42 -25.53 1.72
N VAL A 111 4.92 -26.73 1.95
CA VAL A 111 3.48 -26.97 2.11
C VAL A 111 3.24 -27.83 3.35
N LYS A 112 2.10 -27.55 3.99
CA LYS A 112 1.58 -28.32 5.10
C LYS A 112 0.11 -28.62 4.90
N PHE A 113 -0.22 -29.91 4.85
CA PHE A 113 -1.59 -30.41 4.73
C PHE A 113 -1.85 -31.45 5.81
N GLY A 114 -2.55 -31.08 6.86
CA GLY A 114 -2.73 -31.93 8.03
C GLY A 114 -1.38 -32.29 8.68
N LEU A 115 -1.05 -33.59 8.67
CA LEU A 115 0.22 -34.12 9.17
C LEU A 115 1.31 -34.20 8.08
N ILE A 116 0.95 -33.96 6.83
CA ILE A 116 1.90 -34.03 5.71
C ILE A 116 2.61 -32.67 5.63
N HIS A 117 3.96 -32.75 5.67
CA HIS A 117 4.84 -31.62 5.41
C HIS A 117 5.69 -31.99 4.20
N ASP A 118 5.72 -31.12 3.21
CA ASP A 118 6.53 -31.31 2.02
C ASP A 118 7.16 -29.96 1.62
N GLY A 119 8.26 -30.02 0.88
CA GLY A 119 8.97 -28.83 0.45
C GLY A 119 10.07 -29.16 -0.54
N GLY A 120 10.59 -28.13 -1.15
CA GLY A 120 11.63 -28.24 -2.15
C GLY A 120 12.00 -26.87 -2.72
N THR A 121 12.61 -26.91 -3.89
CA THR A 121 12.95 -25.71 -4.65
C THR A 121 12.09 -25.61 -5.91
N PHE A 122 12.06 -24.45 -6.50
CA PHE A 122 11.40 -24.24 -7.79
C PHE A 122 12.24 -23.36 -8.71
N ASP A 123 12.08 -23.59 -10.00
CA ASP A 123 12.56 -22.74 -11.07
C ASP A 123 11.38 -22.26 -11.91
N LEU A 124 11.20 -20.97 -11.94
CA LEU A 124 10.17 -20.27 -12.72
C LEU A 124 10.83 -19.54 -13.88
N ASN A 125 10.43 -19.89 -15.10
CA ASN A 125 10.88 -19.22 -16.31
C ASN A 125 9.66 -18.59 -16.99
N ILE A 126 9.71 -17.29 -17.16
CA ILE A 126 8.74 -16.51 -17.92
C ILE A 126 9.42 -16.06 -19.18
N ASN A 127 8.86 -16.43 -20.31
CA ASN A 127 9.31 -16.01 -21.62
C ASN A 127 8.17 -15.27 -22.33
N ASP A 128 8.55 -14.45 -23.31
CA ASP A 128 7.59 -13.68 -24.10
C ASP A 128 6.69 -12.74 -23.27
N LEU A 129 7.25 -12.17 -22.20
CA LEU A 129 6.61 -11.06 -21.50
C LEU A 129 6.62 -9.84 -22.43
N SER A 130 5.46 -9.28 -22.68
CA SER A 130 5.32 -8.01 -23.38
C SER A 130 4.66 -6.96 -22.48
N ALA A 131 5.13 -5.72 -22.57
CA ALA A 131 4.55 -4.60 -21.82
C ALA A 131 4.61 -3.31 -22.64
N ILE A 132 3.59 -2.48 -22.48
CA ILE A 132 3.50 -1.17 -23.09
C ILE A 132 3.28 -0.16 -21.98
N PHE A 133 4.19 0.77 -21.84
CA PHE A 133 4.09 1.91 -20.93
C PHE A 133 3.84 3.17 -21.74
N SER A 134 2.83 3.92 -21.42
CA SER A 134 2.50 5.18 -22.06
C SER A 134 2.60 6.32 -21.07
N VAL A 135 3.39 7.32 -21.41
CA VAL A 135 3.63 8.49 -20.57
C VAL A 135 3.20 9.72 -21.36
N GLY A 136 2.22 10.42 -20.83
CA GLY A 136 1.79 11.70 -21.39
C GLY A 136 2.82 12.78 -21.07
N VAL A 137 3.14 13.59 -22.06
CA VAL A 137 3.98 14.79 -21.91
C VAL A 137 3.16 15.99 -22.36
N SER A 138 2.91 16.89 -21.48
CA SER A 138 2.20 18.15 -21.77
C SER A 138 3.03 19.35 -21.30
N LEU A 139 2.71 20.52 -21.84
CA LEU A 139 3.29 21.78 -21.37
C LEU A 139 2.24 22.51 -20.54
N SER A 140 2.64 22.88 -19.36
CA SER A 140 1.88 23.75 -18.52
C SER A 140 2.73 24.93 -18.09
N SER A 141 2.28 26.14 -18.42
CA SER A 141 3.04 27.39 -18.15
C SER A 141 4.50 27.32 -18.58
N SER A 142 4.75 26.80 -19.80
CA SER A 142 6.09 26.64 -20.40
C SER A 142 6.99 25.58 -19.75
N ARG A 143 6.41 24.64 -18.98
CA ARG A 143 7.15 23.53 -18.34
C ARG A 143 6.62 22.17 -18.76
N PRO A 144 7.48 21.16 -18.96
CA PRO A 144 7.04 19.81 -19.25
C PRO A 144 6.40 19.18 -18.01
N MET A 145 5.22 18.64 -18.20
CA MET A 145 4.47 17.85 -17.22
C MET A 145 4.36 16.42 -17.72
N ILE A 146 4.65 15.46 -16.85
CA ILE A 146 4.59 14.04 -17.17
C ILE A 146 3.36 13.45 -16.48
N THR A 147 2.52 12.76 -17.26
CA THR A 147 1.33 12.07 -16.76
C THR A 147 1.40 10.60 -17.14
N ASP A 148 1.04 9.70 -16.23
CA ASP A 148 0.86 8.28 -16.55
C ASP A 148 -0.38 8.13 -17.44
N GLN A 149 -0.21 7.47 -18.59
CA GLN A 149 -1.28 7.16 -19.55
C GLN A 149 -1.63 5.66 -19.53
N GLY A 150 -1.01 4.91 -18.65
CA GLY A 150 -1.29 3.49 -18.44
C GLY A 150 -0.15 2.54 -18.80
N CYS A 151 -0.26 1.35 -18.25
CA CYS A 151 0.60 0.21 -18.52
C CYS A 151 -0.26 -0.98 -18.92
N ASP A 152 0.04 -1.62 -20.04
CA ASP A 152 -0.55 -2.89 -20.45
C ASP A 152 0.56 -3.94 -20.51
N ALA A 153 0.39 -5.05 -19.80
CA ALA A 153 1.35 -6.13 -19.78
C ALA A 153 0.69 -7.48 -20.05
N ARG A 154 1.33 -8.30 -20.89
CA ARG A 154 0.87 -9.63 -21.27
C ARG A 154 1.95 -10.66 -21.02
N LEU A 155 1.52 -11.77 -20.42
CA LEU A 155 2.34 -12.95 -20.12
C LEU A 155 1.86 -14.10 -21.00
N GLU A 156 2.67 -14.57 -21.93
CA GLU A 156 2.25 -15.63 -22.83
C GLU A 156 2.86 -17.00 -22.45
N ASN A 157 4.17 -17.08 -22.25
CA ASN A 157 4.85 -18.33 -21.97
C ASN A 157 5.40 -18.40 -20.55
N PHE A 158 5.05 -19.48 -19.85
CA PHE A 158 5.30 -19.66 -18.43
C PHE A 158 5.71 -21.11 -18.17
N GLY A 159 6.94 -21.30 -17.75
CA GLY A 159 7.49 -22.60 -17.35
C GLY A 159 7.80 -22.62 -15.86
N LEU A 160 7.28 -23.61 -15.15
CA LEU A 160 7.56 -23.83 -13.73
C LEU A 160 8.04 -25.26 -13.55
N ASN A 161 9.19 -25.42 -12.93
CA ASN A 161 9.73 -26.71 -12.50
C ASN A 161 9.78 -26.74 -10.98
N LEU A 162 9.13 -27.73 -10.37
CA LEU A 162 9.22 -28.01 -8.94
C LEU A 162 10.18 -29.17 -8.72
N HIS A 163 11.11 -28.98 -7.80
CA HIS A 163 12.04 -29.98 -7.33
C HIS A 163 11.67 -30.38 -5.89
N GLY A 164 11.71 -31.68 -5.59
CA GLY A 164 11.24 -32.23 -4.33
C GLY A 164 9.96 -33.06 -4.51
N GLY A 165 9.22 -33.39 -3.45
CA GLY A 165 8.08 -34.37 -3.45
C GLY A 165 6.85 -33.74 -4.06
N GLY A 166 6.34 -32.89 -4.36
CA GLY A 166 5.07 -32.17 -4.52
C GLY A 166 4.44 -32.11 -5.92
N SER A 167 4.57 -33.12 -6.77
CA SER A 167 3.96 -33.10 -8.10
C SER A 167 2.42 -32.89 -8.11
N TRP A 168 1.73 -33.30 -7.08
CA TRP A 168 0.28 -33.09 -6.88
C TRP A 168 -0.05 -31.60 -6.60
N PHE A 169 0.86 -30.86 -6.05
CA PHE A 169 0.73 -29.44 -5.68
C PHE A 169 0.97 -28.49 -6.88
N TYR A 170 1.59 -28.99 -7.96
CA TYR A 170 2.03 -28.21 -9.12
C TYR A 170 0.94 -27.29 -9.72
N LYS A 171 -0.25 -27.83 -9.97
CA LYS A 171 -1.34 -27.03 -10.62
C LYS A 171 -1.79 -25.87 -9.75
N MET A 172 -1.85 -26.06 -8.43
CA MET A 172 -2.25 -24.99 -7.50
C MET A 172 -1.15 -23.95 -7.38
N PHE A 173 0.10 -24.39 -7.24
CA PHE A 173 1.27 -23.49 -7.18
C PHE A 173 1.39 -22.63 -8.44
N LEU A 174 1.22 -23.23 -9.61
CA LEU A 174 1.23 -22.53 -10.90
C LEU A 174 0.17 -21.43 -10.95
N GLY A 175 -1.03 -21.70 -10.47
CA GLY A 175 -2.12 -20.72 -10.39
C GLY A 175 -1.72 -19.53 -9.51
N LYS A 176 -1.19 -19.79 -8.31
CA LYS A 176 -0.79 -18.74 -7.35
C LYS A 176 0.37 -17.88 -7.85
N VAL A 177 1.35 -18.47 -8.50
CA VAL A 177 2.47 -17.74 -9.09
C VAL A 177 2.00 -16.88 -10.27
N LYS A 178 1.11 -17.38 -11.14
CA LYS A 178 0.49 -16.57 -12.21
C LYS A 178 -0.28 -15.38 -11.65
N ASP A 179 -1.07 -15.59 -10.61
CA ASP A 179 -1.84 -14.55 -9.95
C ASP A 179 -0.92 -13.50 -9.29
N LEU A 180 0.18 -13.94 -8.66
CA LEU A 180 1.17 -13.03 -8.10
C LEU A 180 1.79 -12.13 -9.16
N ILE A 181 2.22 -12.71 -10.29
CA ILE A 181 2.87 -11.94 -11.35
C ILE A 181 1.89 -10.92 -11.95
N ARG A 182 0.63 -11.30 -12.17
CA ARG A 182 -0.41 -10.37 -12.62
C ARG A 182 -0.64 -9.23 -11.62
N ARG A 183 -0.44 -9.47 -10.32
CA ARG A 183 -0.61 -8.47 -9.25
C ARG A 183 0.60 -7.55 -9.08
N ILE A 184 1.81 -7.99 -9.45
CA ILE A 184 3.04 -7.21 -9.36
C ILE A 184 3.08 -6.10 -10.41
N VAL A 185 2.36 -6.23 -11.52
CA VAL A 185 2.26 -5.20 -12.56
C VAL A 185 1.07 -4.28 -12.23
N PRO A 186 1.30 -3.11 -11.62
CA PRO A 186 0.20 -2.22 -11.23
C PRO A 186 -0.45 -1.62 -12.48
N GLN A 187 -1.66 -2.02 -12.74
CA GLN A 187 -2.55 -1.36 -13.68
C GLN A 187 -3.27 -0.26 -12.90
N LYS A 188 -2.99 1.00 -13.12
CA LYS A 188 -3.71 2.17 -12.57
C LYS A 188 -3.23 2.77 -11.22
N GLY A 189 -2.03 2.47 -10.70
CA GLY A 189 -1.57 3.02 -9.42
C GLY A 189 -2.40 2.56 -8.21
N GLU A 190 -3.00 1.40 -8.30
CA GLU A 190 -3.84 0.78 -7.29
C GLU A 190 -2.99 -0.05 -6.33
N LEU A 191 -3.29 0.02 -5.02
CA LEU A 191 -2.69 -0.80 -3.99
C LEU A 191 -3.71 -1.85 -3.54
N TYR A 192 -3.29 -3.10 -3.50
CA TYR A 192 -4.15 -4.21 -3.06
C TYR A 192 -3.38 -5.21 -2.21
N ASP A 193 -4.12 -6.08 -1.52
CA ASP A 193 -3.54 -7.20 -0.79
C ASP A 193 -2.98 -8.25 -1.75
N VAL A 194 -1.73 -8.64 -1.54
CA VAL A 194 -1.01 -9.61 -2.40
C VAL A 194 -1.62 -11.01 -2.31
N GLN A 195 -2.24 -11.36 -1.17
CA GLN A 195 -2.82 -12.69 -0.94
C GLN A 195 -4.27 -12.80 -1.46
N HIS A 196 -5.03 -11.71 -1.39
CA HIS A 196 -6.44 -11.67 -1.78
C HIS A 196 -6.71 -10.45 -2.65
N HIS A 197 -6.52 -10.60 -3.97
CA HIS A 197 -6.84 -9.52 -4.89
C HIS A 197 -8.35 -9.26 -4.90
N THR A 198 -8.74 -8.15 -4.30
CA THR A 198 -10.12 -7.66 -4.33
C THR A 198 -10.07 -6.23 -4.85
N GLU A 199 -10.80 -5.96 -5.91
CA GLU A 199 -10.89 -4.60 -6.45
C GLU A 199 -11.51 -3.65 -5.42
N ALA A 200 -10.94 -2.48 -5.29
CA ALA A 200 -11.47 -1.47 -4.39
C ALA A 200 -12.83 -0.95 -4.90
N PRO A 201 -13.82 -0.73 -4.02
CA PRO A 201 -15.17 -0.35 -4.40
C PRO A 201 -15.29 1.14 -4.77
N PHE A 202 -14.25 1.74 -5.31
CA PHE A 202 -14.20 3.13 -5.73
C PHE A 202 -13.32 3.30 -6.96
N THR A 203 -13.61 4.32 -7.76
CA THR A 203 -12.91 4.60 -9.02
C THR A 203 -11.93 5.76 -8.85
N ALA A 204 -10.81 5.67 -9.58
CA ALA A 204 -9.86 6.78 -9.66
C ALA A 204 -10.53 8.03 -10.28
N GLN A 205 -10.38 9.16 -9.61
CA GLN A 205 -10.80 10.45 -10.16
C GLN A 205 -9.63 11.05 -10.95
N LEU A 206 -9.95 11.63 -12.10
CA LEU A 206 -8.98 12.43 -12.84
C LEU A 206 -8.63 13.66 -12.00
N PHE A 207 -7.35 13.91 -11.83
CA PHE A 207 -6.87 15.15 -11.22
C PHE A 207 -5.89 15.85 -12.17
N ASN A 208 -5.90 17.16 -12.13
CA ASN A 208 -4.97 17.99 -12.87
C ASN A 208 -3.92 18.52 -11.90
N LEU A 209 -2.65 18.39 -12.25
CA LEU A 209 -1.59 19.04 -11.51
C LEU A 209 -1.61 20.53 -11.80
N SER A 210 -1.66 21.36 -10.76
CA SER A 210 -1.74 22.80 -10.91
C SER A 210 -0.43 23.37 -11.49
N ASN A 211 -0.56 24.46 -12.26
CA ASN A 211 0.52 25.00 -13.09
C ASN A 211 1.39 26.05 -12.38
N THR A 212 1.33 26.12 -11.06
CA THR A 212 1.80 27.31 -10.31
C THR A 212 3.16 27.14 -9.66
N THR A 213 3.97 26.14 -10.02
CA THR A 213 5.28 25.96 -9.38
C THR A 213 6.43 26.36 -10.31
N ASP A 214 7.48 26.92 -9.71
CA ASP A 214 8.75 27.21 -10.39
C ASP A 214 9.71 26.00 -10.42
N GLN A 215 9.26 24.82 -10.00
CA GLN A 215 10.08 23.61 -9.87
C GLN A 215 10.00 22.70 -11.10
N MET A 216 11.05 21.88 -11.31
CA MET A 216 11.23 21.06 -12.51
C MET A 216 10.38 19.80 -12.52
N LEU A 217 9.98 19.28 -11.37
CA LEU A 217 9.24 18.03 -11.21
C LEU A 217 8.00 18.24 -10.35
N MET A 218 6.89 17.68 -10.79
CA MET A 218 5.64 17.56 -10.04
C MET A 218 5.19 16.11 -10.02
N VAL A 219 4.85 15.60 -8.83
CA VAL A 219 4.30 14.24 -8.65
C VAL A 219 3.03 14.34 -7.84
N GLY A 220 1.92 13.93 -8.39
CA GLY A 220 0.62 13.85 -7.71
C GLY A 220 0.32 12.44 -7.23
N LEU A 221 -0.07 12.27 -5.97
CA LEU A 221 -0.59 11.04 -5.40
C LEU A 221 -2.06 11.24 -5.02
N SER A 222 -2.97 10.55 -5.70
CA SER A 222 -4.41 10.69 -5.49
C SER A 222 -4.90 10.05 -4.20
N GLU A 223 -6.04 10.53 -3.70
CA GLU A 223 -6.81 9.84 -2.65
C GLU A 223 -7.09 8.37 -2.99
N TYR A 224 -7.36 8.09 -4.25
CA TYR A 224 -7.63 6.75 -4.74
C TYR A 224 -6.51 5.78 -4.35
N THR A 225 -5.26 6.11 -4.67
CA THR A 225 -4.10 5.25 -4.36
C THR A 225 -3.95 4.99 -2.86
N VAL A 226 -4.17 6.00 -2.02
CA VAL A 226 -4.08 5.83 -0.55
C VAL A 226 -5.23 4.99 -0.02
N ASN A 227 -6.44 5.21 -0.55
CA ASN A 227 -7.64 4.50 -0.11
C ASN A 227 -7.67 3.04 -0.56
N THR A 228 -7.10 2.70 -1.74
CA THR A 228 -6.92 1.31 -2.15
C THR A 228 -5.98 0.56 -1.21
N GLY A 229 -4.92 1.21 -0.71
CA GLY A 229 -4.06 0.66 0.35
C GLY A 229 -4.83 0.41 1.66
N GLY A 230 -5.64 1.37 2.10
CA GLY A 230 -6.50 1.21 3.28
C GLY A 230 -7.50 0.05 3.13
N PHE A 231 -8.09 -0.09 1.95
CA PHE A 231 -8.98 -1.19 1.60
C PHE A 231 -8.27 -2.55 1.60
N ALA A 232 -7.07 -2.65 1.04
CA ALA A 232 -6.28 -3.88 1.05
C ALA A 232 -6.01 -4.37 2.48
N TYR A 233 -5.61 -3.48 3.40
CA TYR A 233 -5.44 -3.83 4.83
C TYR A 233 -6.74 -4.25 5.50
N PHE A 234 -7.87 -3.65 5.12
CA PHE A 234 -9.17 -3.99 5.64
C PHE A 234 -9.61 -5.40 5.21
N VAL A 235 -9.50 -5.71 3.92
CA VAL A 235 -9.86 -7.03 3.38
C VAL A 235 -8.95 -8.13 3.90
N ALA A 236 -7.65 -7.84 4.08
CA ALA A 236 -6.70 -8.77 4.69
C ALA A 236 -6.98 -9.06 6.17
N GLY A 237 -7.98 -8.41 6.80
CA GLY A 237 -8.25 -8.57 8.22
C GLY A 237 -7.16 -8.03 9.15
N ALA A 238 -6.22 -7.24 8.60
CA ALA A 238 -5.08 -6.71 9.35
C ALA A 238 -5.45 -5.54 10.28
N LEU A 239 -6.68 -5.02 10.17
CA LEU A 239 -7.17 -3.92 10.99
C LEU A 239 -7.95 -4.42 12.22
N GLN A 240 -7.44 -5.44 12.87
CA GLN A 240 -8.02 -6.04 14.08
C GLN A 240 -6.98 -6.14 15.19
N ILE A 241 -7.42 -5.97 16.42
CA ILE A 241 -6.60 -6.10 17.63
C ILE A 241 -7.40 -6.77 18.74
N ASN A 242 -6.76 -7.69 19.46
CA ASN A 242 -7.26 -8.23 20.72
C ASN A 242 -6.63 -7.42 21.85
N ILE A 243 -7.44 -6.81 22.70
CA ILE A 243 -6.99 -6.03 23.85
C ILE A 243 -7.26 -6.85 25.11
N THR A 244 -6.21 -7.09 25.89
CA THR A 244 -6.22 -7.84 27.15
C THR A 244 -5.64 -6.98 28.27
N ASP A 245 -5.80 -7.38 29.52
CA ASP A 245 -5.40 -6.59 30.68
C ASP A 245 -3.89 -6.28 30.72
N ASP A 246 -3.06 -7.20 30.26
CA ASP A 246 -1.60 -7.02 30.15
C ASP A 246 -1.17 -5.93 29.15
N MET A 247 -2.06 -5.55 28.24
CA MET A 247 -1.85 -4.43 27.30
C MET A 247 -2.24 -3.07 27.90
N ILE A 248 -2.92 -3.05 29.02
CA ILE A 248 -3.30 -1.81 29.72
C ILE A 248 -2.06 -1.29 30.48
N PRO A 249 -1.65 -0.03 30.26
CA PRO A 249 -0.53 0.54 30.99
C PRO A 249 -0.77 0.53 32.51
N LYS A 250 0.25 0.12 33.26
CA LYS A 250 0.18 -0.07 34.71
C LYS A 250 -0.06 1.22 35.51
N ASP A 251 0.21 2.36 34.88
CA ASP A 251 -0.03 3.70 35.43
C ASP A 251 -1.47 4.18 35.29
N LEU A 252 -2.32 3.41 34.60
CA LEU A 252 -3.75 3.72 34.54
C LEU A 252 -4.51 3.23 35.79
N PRO A 253 -5.50 4.00 36.23
CA PRO A 253 -6.26 3.68 37.48
C PRO A 253 -7.29 2.56 37.29
N PHE A 254 -7.28 1.86 36.18
CA PHE A 254 -8.20 0.76 35.88
C PHE A 254 -7.53 -0.40 35.19
N HIS A 255 -8.03 -1.58 35.43
CA HIS A 255 -7.66 -2.83 34.76
C HIS A 255 -8.81 -3.34 33.91
N LEU A 256 -8.48 -4.13 32.87
CA LEU A 256 -9.50 -4.73 32.02
C LEU A 256 -10.07 -6.00 32.68
N ASN A 257 -10.79 -5.79 33.78
CA ASN A 257 -11.49 -6.82 34.54
C ASN A 257 -12.87 -6.34 35.02
N THR A 258 -13.75 -7.27 35.33
CA THR A 258 -15.14 -6.97 35.72
C THR A 258 -15.25 -6.20 37.02
N SER A 259 -14.26 -6.31 37.90
CA SER A 259 -14.21 -5.58 39.17
C SER A 259 -13.94 -4.08 38.98
N SER A 260 -13.02 -3.73 38.11
CA SER A 260 -12.73 -2.33 37.76
C SER A 260 -13.93 -1.61 37.16
N PHE A 261 -14.78 -2.36 36.47
CA PHE A 261 -16.00 -1.82 35.84
C PHE A 261 -17.26 -1.95 36.71
N LYS A 262 -17.16 -2.35 38.00
CA LYS A 262 -18.29 -2.57 38.90
C LYS A 262 -19.25 -1.37 38.98
N ILE A 263 -18.72 -0.17 39.02
CA ILE A 263 -19.54 1.06 39.09
C ILE A 263 -20.25 1.31 37.76
N LEU A 264 -19.60 1.07 36.67
CA LEU A 264 -20.13 1.33 35.32
C LEU A 264 -21.05 0.22 34.82
N LEU A 265 -20.74 -1.02 35.18
CA LEU A 265 -21.43 -2.24 34.74
C LEU A 265 -21.77 -3.16 35.92
N PRO A 266 -22.65 -2.73 36.87
CA PRO A 266 -22.92 -3.48 38.08
C PRO A 266 -23.49 -4.88 37.82
N LYS A 267 -24.29 -5.04 36.74
CA LYS A 267 -24.83 -6.35 36.35
C LYS A 267 -23.75 -7.31 35.86
N VAL A 268 -22.72 -6.79 35.17
CA VAL A 268 -21.58 -7.59 34.74
C VAL A 268 -20.76 -8.06 35.93
N ALA A 269 -20.41 -7.14 36.82
CA ALA A 269 -19.66 -7.47 38.04
C ALA A 269 -20.39 -8.47 38.96
N LYS A 270 -21.71 -8.42 39.01
CA LYS A 270 -22.55 -9.37 39.77
C LYS A 270 -22.58 -10.75 39.10
N LYS A 271 -22.75 -10.81 37.77
CA LYS A 271 -22.86 -12.06 37.02
C LYS A 271 -21.51 -12.76 36.78
N TYR A 272 -20.44 -11.97 36.63
CA TYR A 272 -19.10 -12.41 36.35
C TYR A 272 -18.10 -11.78 37.33
N PRO A 273 -18.08 -12.17 38.61
CA PRO A 273 -17.25 -11.53 39.63
C PRO A 273 -15.77 -11.85 39.42
N ASN A 274 -14.90 -10.83 39.50
CA ASN A 274 -13.45 -10.92 39.48
C ASN A 274 -12.85 -11.64 38.26
N LEU A 275 -13.47 -11.51 37.09
CA LEU A 275 -12.96 -12.09 35.84
C LEU A 275 -12.20 -11.06 35.01
N LEU A 276 -11.16 -11.51 34.33
CA LEU A 276 -10.50 -10.74 33.27
C LEU A 276 -11.46 -10.53 32.10
N MET A 277 -11.26 -9.44 31.41
CA MET A 277 -12.02 -9.11 30.19
C MET A 277 -11.11 -9.09 28.98
N LYS A 278 -11.72 -9.27 27.81
CA LYS A 278 -11.08 -9.18 26.51
C LYS A 278 -11.93 -8.31 25.60
N ILE A 279 -11.29 -7.43 24.85
CA ILE A 279 -11.94 -6.66 23.80
C ILE A 279 -11.35 -7.10 22.45
N VAL A 280 -12.22 -7.54 21.56
CA VAL A 280 -11.88 -7.79 20.15
C VAL A 280 -12.32 -6.57 19.36
N MET A 281 -11.37 -5.75 18.95
CA MET A 281 -11.65 -4.52 18.21
C MET A 281 -11.16 -4.63 16.79
N GLY A 282 -11.99 -4.24 15.83
CA GLY A 282 -11.64 -4.24 14.42
C GLY A 282 -12.31 -3.09 13.66
N ALA A 283 -11.78 -2.76 12.50
CA ALA A 283 -12.46 -1.85 11.58
C ALA A 283 -13.76 -2.50 11.10
N SER A 284 -14.90 -1.82 11.28
CA SER A 284 -16.22 -2.27 10.81
C SER A 284 -16.49 -1.84 9.37
N LYS A 285 -15.76 -0.83 8.89
CA LYS A 285 -15.78 -0.36 7.49
C LYS A 285 -14.34 -0.05 7.07
N GLN A 286 -14.10 -0.12 5.78
CA GLN A 286 -12.82 0.31 5.21
C GLN A 286 -12.51 1.76 5.60
N PRO A 287 -11.29 2.08 6.06
CA PRO A 287 -10.89 3.44 6.32
C PRO A 287 -10.78 4.22 5.01
N VAL A 288 -11.36 5.42 4.98
CA VAL A 288 -11.30 6.32 3.83
C VAL A 288 -10.65 7.63 4.27
N VAL A 289 -9.58 7.99 3.58
CA VAL A 289 -8.87 9.25 3.74
C VAL A 289 -9.37 10.23 2.68
N LYS A 290 -9.60 11.48 3.09
CA LYS A 290 -9.88 12.61 2.19
C LYS A 290 -8.76 13.63 2.30
N PHE A 291 -8.29 14.10 1.16
CA PHE A 291 -7.34 15.20 1.08
C PHE A 291 -8.09 16.51 0.85
N VAL A 292 -7.86 17.45 1.73
CA VAL A 292 -8.33 18.83 1.62
C VAL A 292 -7.15 19.78 1.78
N PRO A 293 -7.19 21.00 1.26
CA PRO A 293 -6.03 21.90 1.30
C PRO A 293 -5.38 21.98 2.68
N GLY A 294 -4.08 21.64 2.74
CA GLY A 294 -3.24 21.70 3.93
C GLY A 294 -3.40 20.55 4.93
N LYS A 295 -4.34 19.61 4.78
CA LYS A 295 -4.55 18.49 5.69
C LYS A 295 -5.25 17.31 5.03
N PHE A 296 -5.11 16.15 5.64
CA PHE A 296 -5.99 15.01 5.37
C PHE A 296 -6.97 14.79 6.53
N THR A 297 -8.10 14.18 6.23
CA THR A 297 -9.12 13.80 7.21
C THR A 297 -9.54 12.36 6.99
N SER A 298 -9.96 11.67 8.06
CA SER A 298 -10.53 10.33 7.96
C SER A 298 -11.51 10.09 9.11
N ASN A 299 -12.59 9.37 8.82
CA ASN A 299 -13.45 8.78 9.83
C ASN A 299 -13.19 7.28 9.86
N ILE A 300 -12.77 6.79 11.02
CA ILE A 300 -12.41 5.39 11.25
C ILE A 300 -13.57 4.76 12.04
N PHE A 301 -14.24 3.81 11.42
CA PHE A 301 -15.35 3.07 12.01
C PHE A 301 -14.83 1.75 12.57
N THR A 302 -15.10 1.50 13.85
CA THR A 302 -14.65 0.28 14.53
C THR A 302 -15.80 -0.38 15.27
N ALA A 303 -15.74 -1.70 15.38
CA ALA A 303 -16.56 -2.50 16.26
C ALA A 303 -15.69 -3.07 17.37
N ALA A 304 -16.12 -2.93 18.63
CA ALA A 304 -15.43 -3.42 19.82
C ALA A 304 -16.32 -4.42 20.54
N HIS A 305 -16.06 -5.69 20.39
CA HIS A 305 -16.77 -6.77 21.05
C HIS A 305 -16.11 -7.04 22.41
N VAL A 306 -16.86 -6.90 23.49
CA VAL A 306 -16.37 -7.01 24.86
C VAL A 306 -16.82 -8.32 25.49
N PHE A 307 -15.87 -9.07 26.02
CA PHE A 307 -16.08 -10.38 26.62
C PHE A 307 -15.54 -10.44 28.06
N ALA A 308 -16.14 -11.28 28.88
CA ALA A 308 -15.50 -11.78 30.09
C ALA A 308 -14.84 -13.12 29.83
N ILE A 309 -13.63 -13.35 30.36
CA ILE A 309 -12.91 -14.61 30.25
C ILE A 309 -13.34 -15.51 31.39
N LEU A 310 -14.00 -16.61 31.06
CA LEU A 310 -14.47 -17.56 32.09
C LEU A 310 -13.31 -18.44 32.58
N PRO A 311 -13.44 -19.10 33.75
CA PRO A 311 -12.39 -19.97 34.32
C PRO A 311 -11.94 -21.11 33.40
N ASN A 312 -12.78 -21.56 32.48
CA ASN A 312 -12.48 -22.56 31.46
C ASN A 312 -11.87 -21.96 30.17
N ASN A 313 -11.43 -20.69 30.21
CA ASN A 313 -10.92 -19.91 29.07
C ASN A 313 -11.93 -19.67 27.94
N SER A 314 -13.20 -20.00 28.10
CA SER A 314 -14.23 -19.59 27.14
C SER A 314 -14.59 -18.12 27.32
N LEU A 315 -15.17 -17.51 26.28
CA LEU A 315 -15.55 -16.11 26.28
C LEU A 315 -17.06 -15.96 26.49
N ALA A 316 -17.44 -15.23 27.53
CA ALA A 316 -18.83 -14.81 27.74
C ALA A 316 -19.04 -13.44 27.08
N ASP A 317 -19.93 -13.39 26.13
CA ASP A 317 -20.29 -12.18 25.39
C ASP A 317 -21.04 -11.21 26.29
N LEU A 318 -20.58 -9.97 26.38
CA LEU A 318 -21.16 -8.93 27.23
C LEU A 318 -21.92 -7.89 26.41
N PHE A 319 -21.23 -7.22 25.50
CA PHE A 319 -21.81 -6.20 24.62
C PHE A 319 -20.91 -5.87 23.46
N LEU A 320 -21.50 -5.27 22.44
CA LEU A 320 -20.83 -4.75 21.24
C LEU A 320 -20.99 -3.24 21.19
N LEU A 321 -19.86 -2.54 21.08
CA LEU A 321 -19.81 -1.10 20.87
C LEU A 321 -19.36 -0.80 19.44
N GLY A 322 -20.12 0.05 18.76
CA GLY A 322 -19.65 0.76 17.58
C GLY A 322 -18.91 2.04 18.01
N ALA A 323 -17.77 2.32 17.42
CA ALA A 323 -17.07 3.56 17.66
C ALA A 323 -16.65 4.22 16.35
N THR A 324 -16.80 5.55 16.27
CA THR A 324 -16.32 6.37 15.17
C THR A 324 -15.28 7.35 15.70
N ALA A 325 -14.05 7.22 15.20
CA ALA A 325 -12.98 8.17 15.50
C ALA A 325 -12.76 9.08 14.28
N SER A 326 -12.96 10.38 14.45
CA SER A 326 -12.63 11.39 13.45
C SER A 326 -11.21 11.88 13.69
N VAL A 327 -10.35 11.78 12.66
CA VAL A 327 -8.95 12.20 12.73
C VAL A 327 -8.62 13.15 11.59
N PHE A 328 -7.63 14.00 11.81
CA PHE A 328 -7.02 14.81 10.78
C PHE A 328 -5.51 14.78 10.94
N GLY A 329 -4.79 15.10 9.87
CA GLY A 329 -3.34 15.12 9.91
C GLY A 329 -2.73 16.00 8.86
N LYS A 330 -1.41 16.14 8.96
CA LYS A 330 -0.58 16.90 8.04
C LYS A 330 0.54 16.01 7.53
N MET A 331 1.02 16.31 6.35
CA MET A 331 2.19 15.67 5.77
C MET A 331 3.18 16.75 5.32
N TYR A 332 4.45 16.45 5.40
CA TYR A 332 5.54 17.33 5.02
C TYR A 332 6.78 16.53 4.66
N ILE A 333 7.72 17.16 3.98
CA ILE A 333 9.03 16.58 3.71
C ILE A 333 10.04 17.12 4.71
N SER A 334 10.79 16.22 5.31
CA SER A 334 11.93 16.56 6.19
C SER A 334 13.02 15.51 6.05
N GLN A 335 14.28 15.96 5.95
CA GLN A 335 15.45 15.10 5.82
C GLN A 335 15.34 14.06 4.67
N GLY A 336 14.78 14.47 3.53
CA GLY A 336 14.57 13.59 2.38
C GLY A 336 13.55 12.47 2.61
N ARG A 337 12.63 12.65 3.55
CA ARG A 337 11.59 11.71 3.89
C ARG A 337 10.22 12.41 3.93
N VAL A 338 9.20 11.73 3.44
CA VAL A 338 7.81 12.15 3.64
C VAL A 338 7.42 11.75 5.06
N GLN A 339 7.14 12.73 5.88
CA GLN A 339 6.74 12.60 7.28
C GLN A 339 5.32 13.11 7.47
N GLY A 340 4.75 12.84 8.64
CA GLY A 340 3.41 13.33 8.92
C GLY A 340 3.09 13.31 10.42
N SER A 341 1.93 13.86 10.71
CA SER A 341 1.31 13.79 12.04
C SER A 341 -0.19 13.61 11.91
N VAL A 342 -0.78 12.95 12.90
CA VAL A 342 -2.20 12.73 13.02
C VAL A 342 -2.69 13.27 14.37
N SER A 343 -3.88 13.82 14.38
CA SER A 343 -4.56 14.30 15.59
C SER A 343 -5.98 13.76 15.63
N LEU A 344 -6.45 13.46 16.82
CA LEU A 344 -7.82 13.06 17.07
C LEU A 344 -8.72 14.32 17.17
N ASN A 345 -9.77 14.34 16.38
CA ASN A 345 -10.78 15.41 16.42
C ASN A 345 -11.92 15.03 17.39
N SER A 346 -12.62 13.94 17.10
CA SER A 346 -13.71 13.45 17.94
C SER A 346 -13.72 11.93 18.02
N VAL A 347 -14.41 11.43 19.04
CA VAL A 347 -14.77 10.02 19.18
C VAL A 347 -16.24 9.98 19.56
N ASP A 348 -16.99 9.13 18.90
CA ASP A 348 -18.38 8.86 19.21
C ASP A 348 -18.53 7.37 19.44
N VAL A 349 -19.26 6.97 20.51
CA VAL A 349 -19.48 5.57 20.86
C VAL A 349 -20.98 5.29 20.95
N VAL A 350 -21.41 4.24 20.25
CA VAL A 350 -22.79 3.76 20.25
C VAL A 350 -22.83 2.31 20.75
N LEU A 351 -23.92 1.96 21.42
CA LEU A 351 -24.18 0.58 21.81
C LEU A 351 -24.90 -0.12 20.65
N GLU A 352 -24.28 -1.14 20.08
CA GLU A 352 -24.89 -1.92 18.99
C GLU A 352 -25.67 -3.11 19.56
N GLU A 353 -25.06 -3.87 20.48
CA GLU A 353 -25.71 -5.02 21.12
C GLU A 353 -25.33 -5.10 22.61
N THR A 354 -26.24 -5.63 23.47
CA THR A 354 -25.94 -5.88 24.85
C THR A 354 -26.67 -7.13 25.40
N LYS A 355 -25.94 -7.94 26.15
CA LYS A 355 -26.47 -9.08 26.92
C LYS A 355 -26.47 -8.85 28.44
N VAL A 356 -26.10 -7.63 28.83
CA VAL A 356 -25.90 -7.28 30.26
C VAL A 356 -26.70 -6.05 30.71
N GLY A 357 -27.58 -5.55 29.84
CA GLY A 357 -28.44 -4.40 30.13
C GLY A 357 -27.78 -3.07 29.76
N THR A 358 -28.03 -2.03 30.52
CA THR A 358 -27.56 -0.68 30.18
C THR A 358 -26.04 -0.58 30.24
N VAL A 359 -25.45 -0.01 29.16
CA VAL A 359 -24.03 0.26 29.02
C VAL A 359 -23.84 1.78 28.89
N PRO A 360 -23.05 2.44 29.74
CA PRO A 360 -22.87 3.89 29.70
C PRO A 360 -21.92 4.33 28.59
N THR A 361 -22.42 4.46 27.37
CA THR A 361 -21.62 4.76 26.17
C THR A 361 -20.79 6.03 26.30
N LYS A 362 -21.31 7.09 26.93
CA LYS A 362 -20.57 8.35 27.15
C LYS A 362 -19.32 8.18 28.01
N THR A 363 -19.36 7.29 28.99
CA THR A 363 -18.18 6.97 29.82
C THR A 363 -17.16 6.19 28.99
N PHE A 364 -17.60 5.20 28.20
CA PHE A 364 -16.73 4.46 27.28
C PHE A 364 -16.13 5.37 26.18
N GLU A 365 -16.88 6.33 25.68
CA GLU A 365 -16.39 7.38 24.77
C GLU A 365 -15.23 8.16 25.37
N THR A 366 -15.38 8.60 26.62
CA THR A 366 -14.33 9.32 27.34
C THR A 366 -13.09 8.47 27.56
N ILE A 367 -13.26 7.20 27.99
CA ILE A 367 -12.16 6.24 28.18
C ILE A 367 -11.43 6.00 26.85
N LEU A 368 -12.18 5.74 25.78
CA LEU A 368 -11.62 5.51 24.45
C LEU A 368 -10.87 6.73 23.93
N LYS A 369 -11.43 7.92 24.08
CA LYS A 369 -10.79 9.18 23.70
C LYS A 369 -9.45 9.37 24.41
N LEU A 370 -9.42 9.17 25.74
CA LEU A 370 -8.19 9.25 26.52
C LEU A 370 -7.17 8.20 26.09
N GLY A 371 -7.60 6.95 25.87
CA GLY A 371 -6.74 5.88 25.38
C GLY A 371 -6.14 6.18 24.01
N LEU A 372 -6.94 6.66 23.07
CA LEU A 372 -6.48 7.08 21.75
C LEU A 372 -5.47 8.22 21.86
N GLN A 373 -5.77 9.28 22.62
CA GLN A 373 -4.91 10.45 22.75
C GLN A 373 -3.58 10.16 23.46
N LYS A 374 -3.60 9.33 24.49
CA LYS A 374 -2.40 9.08 25.32
C LYS A 374 -1.51 7.95 24.78
N PHE A 375 -2.07 6.95 24.10
CA PHE A 375 -1.32 5.76 23.72
C PHE A 375 -1.29 5.48 22.22
N VAL A 376 -2.40 5.63 21.52
CA VAL A 376 -2.49 5.25 20.10
C VAL A 376 -1.91 6.34 19.19
N ILE A 377 -2.39 7.56 19.32
CA ILE A 377 -1.95 8.70 18.51
C ILE A 377 -0.45 8.96 18.63
N PRO A 378 0.17 8.96 19.82
CA PRO A 378 1.62 9.10 19.95
C PRO A 378 2.43 8.00 19.25
N LYS A 379 1.96 6.74 19.31
CA LYS A 379 2.60 5.62 18.60
C LYS A 379 2.52 5.76 17.09
N ILE A 380 1.36 6.19 16.58
CA ILE A 380 1.18 6.48 15.15
C ILE A 380 2.10 7.62 14.73
N ASN A 381 2.12 8.72 15.49
CA ASN A 381 2.96 9.88 15.21
C ASN A 381 4.46 9.54 15.24
N ALA A 382 4.90 8.68 16.15
CA ALA A 382 6.28 8.19 16.18
C ALA A 382 6.66 7.43 14.90
N LYS A 383 5.75 6.63 14.34
CA LYS A 383 5.93 5.96 13.05
C LYS A 383 5.91 6.94 11.88
N LEU A 384 4.95 7.87 11.86
CA LEU A 384 4.84 8.89 10.82
C LEU A 384 6.03 9.85 10.81
N LYS A 385 6.61 10.15 11.97
CA LYS A 385 7.82 10.96 12.11
C LYS A 385 9.06 10.26 11.57
N LYS A 386 9.15 8.91 11.64
CA LYS A 386 10.20 8.17 10.93
C LYS A 386 10.08 8.33 9.42
N GLY A 387 8.87 8.46 8.91
CA GLY A 387 8.53 8.76 7.53
C GLY A 387 8.99 7.72 6.52
N PHE A 388 8.66 7.98 5.27
CA PHE A 388 9.03 7.16 4.11
C PHE A 388 10.11 7.89 3.30
N PRO A 389 11.20 7.22 2.92
CA PRO A 389 12.24 7.85 2.12
C PRO A 389 11.67 8.25 0.76
N ILE A 390 12.03 9.44 0.31
CA ILE A 390 11.76 9.85 -1.07
C ILE A 390 12.68 9.02 -1.97
N PRO A 391 12.16 8.48 -3.09
CA PRO A 391 12.96 7.70 -4.02
C PRO A 391 14.18 8.50 -4.49
N LYS A 392 15.36 7.90 -4.39
CA LYS A 392 16.62 8.43 -4.88
C LYS A 392 17.21 7.45 -5.88
N THR A 393 17.88 7.95 -6.90
CA THR A 393 18.79 7.16 -7.74
C THR A 393 20.21 7.64 -7.53
N GLU A 394 21.20 6.83 -7.90
CA GLU A 394 22.61 7.20 -7.76
C GLU A 394 23.02 8.46 -8.55
N LYS A 395 22.22 8.81 -9.57
CA LYS A 395 22.52 9.91 -10.50
C LYS A 395 21.49 11.04 -10.48
N ILE A 396 20.36 10.87 -9.77
CA ILE A 396 19.29 11.87 -9.73
C ILE A 396 18.95 12.13 -8.27
N SER A 397 19.10 13.37 -7.85
CA SER A 397 18.65 13.85 -6.54
C SER A 397 17.56 14.91 -6.69
N LEU A 398 16.61 14.87 -5.78
CA LEU A 398 15.59 15.91 -5.66
C LEU A 398 16.13 17.03 -4.79
N ILE A 399 16.02 18.26 -5.29
CA ILE A 399 16.51 19.46 -4.63
C ILE A 399 15.32 20.25 -4.11
N ASN A 400 15.35 20.58 -2.82
CA ASN A 400 14.31 21.34 -2.15
C ASN A 400 12.89 20.80 -2.40
N PRO A 401 12.64 19.49 -2.20
CA PRO A 401 11.32 18.94 -2.43
C PRO A 401 10.31 19.53 -1.45
N LEU A 402 9.19 19.98 -1.98
CA LEU A 402 8.04 20.48 -1.22
C LEU A 402 6.87 19.51 -1.33
N LEU A 403 6.07 19.42 -0.28
CA LEU A 403 4.84 18.63 -0.27
C LEU A 403 3.66 19.55 0.11
N ALA A 404 2.65 19.54 -0.72
CA ALA A 404 1.36 20.17 -0.45
C ALA A 404 0.25 19.10 -0.45
N ILE A 405 -0.72 19.26 0.42
CA ILE A 405 -1.97 18.51 0.35
C ILE A 405 -2.99 19.46 -0.30
N GLU A 406 -3.51 19.03 -1.43
CA GLU A 406 -4.53 19.72 -2.20
C GLU A 406 -5.84 18.94 -2.17
N GLN A 407 -6.88 19.45 -2.84
CA GLN A 407 -8.15 18.75 -2.93
C GLN A 407 -8.00 17.45 -3.74
N GLY A 408 -8.18 16.30 -3.06
CA GLY A 408 -8.15 14.97 -3.66
C GLY A 408 -6.76 14.40 -3.94
N LEU A 409 -5.68 15.14 -3.65
CA LEU A 409 -4.32 14.67 -3.93
C LEU A 409 -3.25 15.22 -2.96
N ILE A 410 -2.15 14.53 -2.89
CA ILE A 410 -0.88 15.02 -2.36
C ILE A 410 -0.01 15.40 -3.55
N LEU A 411 0.50 16.61 -3.55
CA LEU A 411 1.41 17.12 -4.55
C LEU A 411 2.83 17.19 -3.98
N ILE A 412 3.79 16.59 -4.66
CA ILE A 412 5.22 16.74 -4.38
C ILE A 412 5.84 17.48 -5.56
N THR A 413 6.54 18.57 -5.26
CA THR A 413 7.25 19.37 -6.25
C THR A 413 8.72 19.45 -5.88
N SER A 414 9.61 19.48 -6.87
CA SER A 414 11.07 19.51 -6.63
C SER A 414 11.81 19.98 -7.85
N ASP A 415 12.98 20.56 -7.64
CA ASP A 415 14.00 20.63 -8.67
C ASP A 415 14.78 19.31 -8.73
N ILE A 416 15.44 19.07 -9.86
CA ILE A 416 16.19 17.86 -10.13
C ILE A 416 17.63 18.24 -10.39
N GLN A 417 18.57 17.54 -9.75
CA GLN A 417 19.98 17.62 -10.05
C GLN A 417 20.48 16.26 -10.53
N TYR A 418 21.18 16.27 -11.67
CA TYR A 418 21.85 15.10 -12.21
C TYR A 418 23.34 15.19 -11.94
N GLY A 419 23.93 14.11 -11.46
CA GLY A 419 25.38 13.99 -11.24
C GLY A 419 25.83 14.42 -9.84
N ASN A 420 26.44 13.53 -9.16
CA ASN A 420 27.77 13.50 -8.53
C ASN A 420 28.05 12.09 -8.10
#